data_e798f379eae8cab247267ed30dafe6cb
#
_entry.id   e798f379eae8cab247267ed30dafe6cb
#
_cell.length_a   1.000
_cell.length_b   1.000
_cell.length_c   1.000
_cell.angle_alpha   90.00
_cell.angle_beta   90.00
_cell.angle_gamma   90.00
#
_symmetry.space_group_name_H-M   'P 1'
#
loop_
_entity.id
_entity.type
_entity.pdbx_description
1 polymer ?
#
loop_
_entity_poly.entity_id
_entity_poly.type
_entity_poly.pdbx_seq_one_letter_code
_entity_poly.pdbx_strand_id
1 'polypeptide(L)'
;MEEVTSTLLFIVLITLIFFIGRSRTKLKLKLPPSPPFALPIIGHLRLLKPPLHRVFLALSQSLGGAPIFSLRLGNRLVFVVSSHSIAEECFTKNDVVLANRPHTVASKHVSYDYTTMVTAPYGEHWRNLRRIGAVEIFSAHRLNKFLSIRQDEVRRLIVRLARNSSHEFVKVEINSMFSDLTFNNIMRMVAGKRYYGDASEENSEAKLVRKLIADLMSTFGAGNVADYVPVLRWVTGFEKRVKELASRFDEFLQGLVDERRAAKEKGNTMIDHLLSLQETQPDLLNHPEELSKAREEIDSKVGFNRLVEESDISSLPCLQNIVSETFRLYPAAPLMVPHVASEDCKVGEYDMPRGTTLLVNLWPMHRDPRLWDDPEAFKPDRFEKEGVAHKLMTFGLGRRACPGSGLAQRLVSLTLASLIQCFEWDRIGEEGVDMTEAGGVTMHKAKPLVAMCRARTFVGKILHQNA
;
A
#
# COMPACT_ATOMS: atom_id res chain seq x y z
N MET A 1 -21.74 46.62 16.62
CA MET A 1 -22.02 45.28 16.06
C MET A 1 -22.33 45.34 14.58
N GLU A 2 -23.20 46.25 14.12
CA GLU A 2 -23.54 46.39 12.68
C GLU A 2 -22.34 46.69 11.75
N GLU A 3 -21.41 47.55 12.17
CA GLU A 3 -20.21 47.86 11.36
C GLU A 3 -19.30 46.64 11.19
N VAL A 4 -19.14 45.79 12.20
CA VAL A 4 -18.28 44.61 12.13
C VAL A 4 -18.93 43.54 11.22
N THR A 5 -20.25 43.41 11.27
CA THR A 5 -20.99 42.51 10.37
C THR A 5 -21.00 42.99 8.93
N SER A 6 -21.10 44.31 8.70
CA SER A 6 -21.01 44.91 7.36
C SER A 6 -19.61 44.74 6.76
N THR A 7 -18.57 44.93 7.55
CA THR A 7 -17.17 44.77 7.10
C THR A 7 -16.87 43.30 6.78
N LEU A 8 -17.37 42.33 7.59
CA LEU A 8 -17.25 40.89 7.32
C LEU A 8 -17.97 40.47 6.04
N LEU A 9 -19.20 40.96 5.83
CA LEU A 9 -19.96 40.74 4.60
C LEU A 9 -19.25 41.31 3.36
N PHE A 10 -18.63 42.49 3.47
CA PHE A 10 -17.88 43.12 2.39
C PHE A 10 -16.61 42.34 2.05
N ILE A 11 -15.87 41.85 3.05
CA ILE A 11 -14.69 40.97 2.86
C ILE A 11 -15.09 39.66 2.20
N VAL A 12 -16.21 39.05 2.63
CA VAL A 12 -16.74 37.83 2.02
C VAL A 12 -17.17 38.07 0.58
N LEU A 13 -17.81 39.21 0.28
CA LEU A 13 -18.23 39.57 -1.07
C LEU A 13 -17.03 39.81 -1.99
N ILE A 14 -15.99 40.57 -1.52
CA ILE A 14 -14.76 40.80 -2.28
C ILE A 14 -14.01 39.51 -2.54
N THR A 15 -13.90 38.61 -1.55
CA THR A 15 -13.28 37.31 -1.74
C THR A 15 -14.08 36.45 -2.72
N LEU A 16 -15.40 36.51 -2.68
CA LEU A 16 -16.28 35.83 -3.63
C LEU A 16 -16.10 36.35 -5.06
N ILE A 17 -16.06 37.70 -5.22
CA ILE A 17 -15.84 38.37 -6.52
C ILE A 17 -14.46 38.06 -7.07
N PHE A 18 -13.42 38.08 -6.21
CA PHE A 18 -12.04 37.72 -6.59
C PHE A 18 -11.94 36.26 -7.05
N PHE A 19 -12.62 35.35 -6.36
CA PHE A 19 -12.69 33.94 -6.77
C PHE A 19 -13.47 33.73 -8.07
N ILE A 20 -14.57 34.45 -8.26
CA ILE A 20 -15.36 34.40 -9.49
C ILE A 20 -14.60 35.02 -10.66
N GLY A 21 -13.94 36.17 -10.46
CA GLY A 21 -13.11 36.84 -11.46
C GLY A 21 -11.92 35.99 -11.92
N ARG A 22 -11.25 35.32 -11.00
CA ARG A 22 -10.13 34.40 -11.32
C ARG A 22 -10.56 33.15 -12.09
N SER A 23 -11.86 32.82 -12.05
CA SER A 23 -12.44 31.72 -12.84
C SER A 23 -12.65 32.07 -14.32
N ARG A 24 -12.69 33.36 -14.70
CA ARG A 24 -13.06 33.80 -16.06
C ARG A 24 -11.87 34.00 -17.03
N THR A 25 -10.63 34.02 -16.54
CA THR A 25 -9.43 34.30 -17.37
C THR A 25 -8.64 33.05 -17.77
N LYS A 26 -9.20 31.86 -17.66
CA LYS A 26 -8.51 30.64 -18.12
C LYS A 26 -8.75 30.41 -19.61
N LEU A 27 -7.64 30.29 -20.38
CA LEU A 27 -7.61 29.62 -21.69
C LEU A 27 -8.64 28.47 -21.69
N LYS A 28 -9.34 28.26 -22.83
CA LYS A 28 -10.26 27.12 -22.97
C LYS A 28 -9.48 25.80 -22.97
N LEU A 29 -9.05 25.37 -21.78
CA LEU A 29 -8.40 24.07 -21.60
C LEU A 29 -9.44 22.98 -21.88
N LYS A 30 -9.07 21.98 -22.64
CA LYS A 30 -9.85 20.76 -22.83
C LYS A 30 -9.67 19.88 -21.60
N LEU A 31 -10.52 20.08 -20.58
CA LEU A 31 -10.48 19.26 -19.35
C LEU A 31 -11.33 17.99 -19.52
N PRO A 32 -10.98 16.90 -18.79
CA PRO A 32 -11.81 15.71 -18.72
C PRO A 32 -13.21 16.01 -18.16
N PRO A 33 -14.22 15.16 -18.46
CA PRO A 33 -15.55 15.30 -17.88
C PRO A 33 -15.47 15.37 -16.36
N SER A 34 -16.41 16.11 -15.76
CA SER A 34 -16.43 16.34 -14.32
C SER A 34 -17.84 16.14 -13.79
N PRO A 35 -18.01 15.60 -12.56
CA PRO A 35 -19.32 15.53 -11.94
C PRO A 35 -19.97 16.91 -11.84
N PRO A 36 -21.30 17.03 -11.99
CA PRO A 36 -21.99 18.29 -11.82
C PRO A 36 -21.94 18.80 -10.37
N PHE A 37 -22.23 20.09 -10.18
CA PHE A 37 -22.40 20.71 -8.86
C PHE A 37 -21.13 20.73 -7.97
N ALA A 38 -20.03 21.23 -8.51
CA ALA A 38 -18.91 21.65 -7.68
C ALA A 38 -19.34 22.81 -6.77
N LEU A 39 -19.31 22.62 -5.46
CA LEU A 39 -19.66 23.66 -4.49
C LEU A 39 -18.58 24.74 -4.45
N PRO A 40 -18.92 26.02 -4.18
CA PRO A 40 -17.92 27.04 -3.92
C PRO A 40 -16.97 26.63 -2.80
N ILE A 41 -15.71 27.01 -2.89
CA ILE A 41 -14.61 26.75 -1.92
C ILE A 41 -14.24 25.27 -1.80
N ILE A 42 -15.18 24.38 -1.55
CA ILE A 42 -14.88 22.96 -1.28
C ILE A 42 -14.90 22.06 -2.54
N GLY A 43 -15.50 22.53 -3.63
CA GLY A 43 -15.60 21.73 -4.87
C GLY A 43 -16.39 20.43 -4.69
N HIS A 44 -15.76 19.32 -5.07
CA HIS A 44 -16.35 17.97 -4.99
C HIS A 44 -15.96 17.20 -3.71
N LEU A 45 -15.33 17.84 -2.71
CA LEU A 45 -14.89 17.15 -1.47
C LEU A 45 -15.99 16.35 -0.78
N ARG A 46 -17.24 16.81 -0.85
CA ARG A 46 -18.42 16.11 -0.28
C ARG A 46 -18.64 14.73 -0.89
N LEU A 47 -18.15 14.47 -2.09
CA LEU A 47 -18.30 13.18 -2.77
C LEU A 47 -17.31 12.13 -2.27
N LEU A 48 -16.24 12.56 -1.58
CA LEU A 48 -15.15 11.69 -1.13
C LEU A 48 -15.53 10.97 0.16
N LYS A 49 -16.20 9.82 0.02
CA LYS A 49 -16.52 8.91 1.14
C LYS A 49 -15.70 7.63 0.99
N PRO A 50 -14.97 7.20 2.02
CA PRO A 50 -14.25 5.92 1.96
C PRO A 50 -15.21 4.73 1.72
N PRO A 51 -14.76 3.72 0.97
CA PRO A 51 -13.48 3.57 0.29
C PRO A 51 -13.43 4.32 -1.05
N LEU A 52 -12.41 5.20 -1.22
CA LEU A 52 -12.35 6.16 -2.33
C LEU A 52 -12.30 5.52 -3.72
N HIS A 53 -11.65 4.37 -3.88
CA HIS A 53 -11.55 3.67 -5.16
C HIS A 53 -12.92 3.24 -5.70
N ARG A 54 -13.85 2.86 -4.80
CA ARG A 54 -15.24 2.54 -5.15
C ARG A 54 -16.03 3.78 -5.56
N VAL A 55 -15.83 4.88 -4.82
CA VAL A 55 -16.46 6.17 -5.17
C VAL A 55 -15.97 6.65 -6.54
N PHE A 56 -14.69 6.56 -6.83
CA PHE A 56 -14.16 6.95 -8.14
C PHE A 56 -14.66 6.06 -9.27
N LEU A 57 -14.85 4.77 -9.03
CA LEU A 57 -15.51 3.89 -9.99
C LEU A 57 -16.95 4.34 -10.26
N ALA A 58 -17.75 4.57 -9.22
CA ALA A 58 -19.13 5.03 -9.37
C ALA A 58 -19.22 6.38 -10.09
N LEU A 59 -18.31 7.32 -9.81
CA LEU A 59 -18.23 8.60 -10.51
C LEU A 59 -17.87 8.42 -11.99
N SER A 60 -16.90 7.57 -12.32
CA SER A 60 -16.57 7.23 -13.71
C SER A 60 -17.79 6.67 -14.45
N GLN A 61 -18.52 5.74 -13.83
CA GLN A 61 -19.74 5.15 -14.39
C GLN A 61 -20.83 6.21 -14.61
N SER A 62 -21.05 7.11 -13.63
CA SER A 62 -22.03 8.20 -13.76
C SER A 62 -21.69 9.20 -14.87
N LEU A 63 -20.44 9.23 -15.30
CA LEU A 63 -19.93 10.04 -16.42
C LEU A 63 -19.83 9.23 -17.73
N GLY A 64 -20.68 8.21 -17.89
CA GLY A 64 -20.72 7.37 -19.10
C GLY A 64 -19.55 6.39 -19.22
N GLY A 65 -18.95 5.95 -18.10
CA GLY A 65 -17.78 5.07 -18.12
C GLY A 65 -16.49 5.81 -18.50
N ALA A 66 -16.40 7.10 -18.17
CA ALA A 66 -15.23 7.92 -18.54
C ALA A 66 -13.92 7.33 -18.03
N PRO A 67 -12.96 7.01 -18.92
CA PRO A 67 -11.67 6.41 -18.55
C PRO A 67 -10.75 7.37 -17.79
N ILE A 68 -11.03 8.66 -17.88
CA ILE A 68 -10.42 9.76 -17.14
C ILE A 68 -11.47 10.82 -16.87
N PHE A 69 -11.51 11.34 -15.65
CA PHE A 69 -12.40 12.45 -15.28
C PHE A 69 -11.69 13.41 -14.33
N SER A 70 -12.26 14.60 -14.16
CA SER A 70 -11.68 15.64 -13.32
C SER A 70 -12.55 15.96 -12.11
N LEU A 71 -11.88 16.28 -10.99
CA LEU A 71 -12.49 16.78 -9.77
C LEU A 71 -11.84 18.10 -9.37
N ARG A 72 -12.64 18.97 -8.78
CA ARG A 72 -12.11 20.12 -8.03
C ARG A 72 -12.21 19.80 -6.54
N LEU A 73 -11.08 19.65 -5.88
CA LEU A 73 -11.01 19.41 -4.43
C LEU A 73 -10.44 20.66 -3.76
N GLY A 74 -11.34 21.49 -3.20
CA GLY A 74 -10.93 22.82 -2.76
C GLY A 74 -10.36 23.64 -3.91
N ASN A 75 -9.12 24.10 -3.75
CA ASN A 75 -8.37 24.86 -4.76
C ASN A 75 -7.59 23.95 -5.74
N ARG A 76 -7.55 22.64 -5.55
CA ARG A 76 -6.78 21.71 -6.37
C ARG A 76 -7.64 21.10 -7.49
N LEU A 77 -7.06 21.08 -8.70
CA LEU A 77 -7.57 20.27 -9.80
C LEU A 77 -6.99 18.86 -9.68
N VAL A 78 -7.84 17.86 -9.81
CA VAL A 78 -7.46 16.45 -9.67
C VAL A 78 -7.97 15.70 -10.89
N PHE A 79 -7.12 14.95 -11.56
CA PHE A 79 -7.50 13.99 -12.58
C PHE A 79 -7.50 12.59 -11.98
N VAL A 80 -8.55 11.84 -12.26
CA VAL A 80 -8.69 10.44 -11.84
C VAL A 80 -8.69 9.58 -13.10
N VAL A 81 -7.69 8.71 -13.21
CA VAL A 81 -7.52 7.78 -14.33
C VAL A 81 -7.95 6.39 -13.89
N SER A 82 -8.81 5.76 -14.69
CA SER A 82 -9.34 4.42 -14.51
C SER A 82 -9.10 3.51 -15.72
N SER A 83 -8.27 3.94 -16.67
CA SER A 83 -7.90 3.19 -17.87
C SER A 83 -6.42 2.80 -17.82
N HIS A 84 -6.13 1.52 -18.12
CA HIS A 84 -4.78 0.99 -18.18
C HIS A 84 -3.90 1.75 -19.19
N SER A 85 -4.39 1.94 -20.43
CA SER A 85 -3.64 2.62 -21.49
C SER A 85 -3.31 4.08 -21.16
N ILE A 86 -4.26 4.81 -20.53
CA ILE A 86 -4.01 6.19 -20.08
C ILE A 86 -3.02 6.20 -18.90
N ALA A 87 -3.12 5.26 -17.96
CA ALA A 87 -2.16 5.14 -16.87
C ALA A 87 -0.76 4.80 -17.39
N GLU A 88 -0.65 3.91 -18.36
CA GLU A 88 0.62 3.61 -19.04
C GLU A 88 1.20 4.86 -19.73
N GLU A 89 0.39 5.64 -20.47
CA GLU A 89 0.82 6.91 -21.05
C GLU A 89 1.35 7.88 -19.97
N CYS A 90 0.70 7.96 -18.82
CA CYS A 90 1.14 8.81 -17.71
C CYS A 90 2.53 8.42 -17.21
N PHE A 91 2.84 7.13 -17.12
CA PHE A 91 4.09 6.64 -16.53
C PHE A 91 5.16 6.19 -17.52
N THR A 92 4.91 6.43 -18.82
CA THR A 92 5.91 6.29 -19.89
C THR A 92 6.18 7.64 -20.54
N LYS A 93 5.26 8.14 -21.35
CA LYS A 93 5.39 9.40 -22.09
C LYS A 93 5.52 10.62 -21.18
N ASN A 94 4.71 10.68 -20.12
CA ASN A 94 4.65 11.79 -19.15
C ASN A 94 5.39 11.50 -17.83
N ASP A 95 6.21 10.44 -17.79
CA ASP A 95 6.82 9.91 -16.56
C ASP A 95 7.59 10.97 -15.75
N VAL A 96 8.38 11.82 -16.43
CA VAL A 96 9.15 12.89 -15.78
C VAL A 96 8.22 13.98 -15.24
N VAL A 97 7.27 14.42 -16.07
CA VAL A 97 6.33 15.50 -15.71
C VAL A 97 5.46 15.11 -14.53
N LEU A 98 5.05 13.84 -14.46
CA LEU A 98 4.19 13.29 -13.42
C LEU A 98 4.99 12.64 -12.27
N ALA A 99 6.31 12.81 -12.21
CA ALA A 99 7.12 12.23 -11.16
C ALA A 99 7.04 12.96 -9.82
N ASN A 100 6.38 14.11 -9.72
CA ASN A 100 6.27 14.85 -8.45
C ASN A 100 5.15 14.30 -7.55
N ARG A 101 5.21 14.68 -6.28
CA ARG A 101 4.23 14.34 -5.25
C ARG A 101 3.48 15.57 -4.77
N PRO A 102 2.19 15.46 -4.37
CA PRO A 102 1.46 16.57 -3.81
C PRO A 102 2.03 16.97 -2.44
N HIS A 103 2.16 18.26 -2.23
CA HIS A 103 2.54 18.80 -0.93
C HIS A 103 1.33 18.78 0.00
N THR A 104 1.36 17.92 1.03
CA THR A 104 0.36 17.81 2.10
C THR A 104 0.95 18.25 3.43
N VAL A 105 0.09 18.58 4.41
CA VAL A 105 0.54 18.94 5.76
C VAL A 105 1.28 17.74 6.40
N ALA A 106 0.75 16.54 6.25
CA ALA A 106 1.38 15.34 6.76
C ALA A 106 2.78 15.14 6.16
N SER A 107 2.89 15.20 4.84
CA SER A 107 4.19 15.03 4.15
C SER A 107 5.21 16.09 4.54
N LYS A 108 4.77 17.32 4.82
CA LYS A 108 5.69 18.39 5.27
C LYS A 108 6.41 18.01 6.56
N HIS A 109 5.66 17.59 7.57
CA HIS A 109 6.23 17.37 8.91
C HIS A 109 6.84 15.99 9.09
N VAL A 110 6.21 14.93 8.55
CA VAL A 110 6.69 13.56 8.70
C VAL A 110 7.84 13.21 7.74
N SER A 111 7.94 13.93 6.61
CA SER A 111 8.96 13.66 5.60
C SER A 111 10.05 14.74 5.53
N TYR A 112 10.36 15.38 6.66
CA TYR A 112 11.44 16.39 6.79
C TYR A 112 11.39 17.43 5.68
N ASP A 113 10.26 18.15 5.59
CA ASP A 113 10.00 19.14 4.54
C ASP A 113 10.16 18.59 3.11
N TYR A 114 9.52 17.45 2.86
CA TYR A 114 9.51 16.76 1.55
C TYR A 114 10.87 16.27 1.05
N THR A 115 11.80 15.91 1.93
CA THR A 115 13.15 15.46 1.52
C THR A 115 13.29 13.94 1.44
N THR A 116 12.28 13.16 1.87
CA THR A 116 12.35 11.68 1.79
C THR A 116 12.13 11.17 0.37
N MET A 117 12.56 9.94 0.09
CA MET A 117 12.40 9.28 -1.21
C MET A 117 10.93 9.18 -1.66
N VAL A 118 9.97 9.11 -0.70
CA VAL A 118 8.53 9.02 -1.01
C VAL A 118 7.97 10.35 -1.48
N THR A 119 8.37 11.46 -0.87
CA THR A 119 7.74 12.78 -1.00
C THR A 119 8.58 13.82 -1.74
N ALA A 120 9.90 13.64 -1.84
CA ALA A 120 10.79 14.58 -2.49
C ALA A 120 10.38 14.85 -3.93
N PRO A 121 10.43 16.11 -4.40
CA PRO A 121 10.24 16.44 -5.80
C PRO A 121 11.24 15.70 -6.69
N TYR A 122 10.83 15.38 -7.92
CA TYR A 122 11.75 14.80 -8.90
C TYR A 122 12.87 15.76 -9.22
N GLY A 123 14.11 15.34 -9.02
CA GLY A 123 15.31 16.15 -9.20
C GLY A 123 16.57 15.36 -8.81
N GLU A 124 17.69 16.02 -8.67
CA GLU A 124 18.97 15.40 -8.36
C GLU A 124 18.95 14.69 -6.99
N HIS A 125 18.44 15.38 -5.96
CA HIS A 125 18.29 14.81 -4.62
C HIS A 125 17.47 13.52 -4.64
N TRP A 126 16.29 13.53 -5.27
CA TRP A 126 15.45 12.35 -5.38
C TRP A 126 16.13 11.22 -6.15
N ARG A 127 16.79 11.51 -7.28
CA ARG A 127 17.52 10.50 -8.06
C ARG A 127 18.62 9.85 -7.24
N ASN A 128 19.34 10.63 -6.41
CA ASN A 128 20.36 10.10 -5.51
C ASN A 128 19.74 9.16 -4.45
N LEU A 129 18.67 9.58 -3.78
CA LEU A 129 17.96 8.73 -2.82
C LEU A 129 17.44 7.44 -3.48
N ARG A 130 16.89 7.55 -4.69
CA ARG A 130 16.40 6.39 -5.45
C ARG A 130 17.53 5.43 -5.82
N ARG A 131 18.69 5.95 -6.22
CA ARG A 131 19.87 5.15 -6.50
C ARG A 131 20.38 4.42 -5.27
N ILE A 132 20.50 5.12 -4.13
CA ILE A 132 20.88 4.50 -2.84
C ILE A 132 19.87 3.40 -2.49
N GLY A 133 18.58 3.68 -2.56
CA GLY A 133 17.54 2.67 -2.32
C GLY A 133 17.69 1.45 -3.22
N ALA A 134 17.89 1.63 -4.52
CA ALA A 134 17.97 0.54 -5.48
C ALA A 134 19.24 -0.32 -5.29
N VAL A 135 20.39 0.29 -4.99
CA VAL A 135 21.68 -0.40 -4.90
C VAL A 135 21.91 -0.94 -3.49
N GLU A 136 21.74 -0.09 -2.47
CA GLU A 136 22.15 -0.39 -1.10
C GLU A 136 21.06 -1.07 -0.27
N ILE A 137 19.81 -1.01 -0.72
CA ILE A 137 18.66 -1.50 0.05
C ILE A 137 17.94 -2.64 -0.66
N PHE A 138 17.48 -2.42 -1.88
CA PHE A 138 16.55 -3.31 -2.59
C PHE A 138 17.22 -4.13 -3.71
N SER A 139 18.54 -4.05 -3.89
CA SER A 139 19.24 -4.91 -4.87
C SER A 139 19.13 -6.38 -4.48
N ALA A 140 19.14 -7.27 -5.49
CA ALA A 140 19.11 -8.72 -5.24
C ALA A 140 20.21 -9.16 -4.28
N HIS A 141 21.41 -8.60 -4.41
CA HIS A 141 22.54 -8.88 -3.51
C HIS A 141 22.22 -8.52 -2.05
N ARG A 142 21.65 -7.33 -1.81
CA ARG A 142 21.27 -6.90 -0.45
C ARG A 142 20.12 -7.72 0.11
N LEU A 143 19.12 -7.99 -0.71
CA LEU A 143 17.98 -8.84 -0.30
C LEU A 143 18.45 -10.25 0.07
N ASN A 144 19.44 -10.81 -0.64
CA ASN A 144 20.00 -12.11 -0.30
C ASN A 144 20.77 -12.09 1.05
N LYS A 145 21.43 -10.99 1.42
CA LYS A 145 22.05 -10.85 2.76
C LYS A 145 21.04 -10.91 3.91
N PHE A 146 19.80 -10.52 3.66
CA PHE A 146 18.71 -10.59 4.65
C PHE A 146 17.86 -11.85 4.54
N LEU A 147 18.27 -12.83 3.71
CA LEU A 147 17.54 -14.09 3.54
C LEU A 147 17.33 -14.82 4.87
N SER A 148 18.37 -14.92 5.69
CA SER A 148 18.32 -15.60 6.99
C SER A 148 17.31 -14.97 7.95
N ILE A 149 17.14 -13.64 7.91
CA ILE A 149 16.15 -12.94 8.71
C ILE A 149 14.73 -13.35 8.29
N ARG A 150 14.46 -13.36 6.97
CA ARG A 150 13.14 -13.75 6.44
C ARG A 150 12.82 -15.21 6.77
N GLN A 151 13.76 -16.10 6.56
CA GLN A 151 13.59 -17.52 6.88
C GLN A 151 13.38 -17.76 8.39
N ASP A 152 14.13 -17.08 9.25
CA ASP A 152 13.97 -17.21 10.70
C ASP A 152 12.61 -16.67 11.19
N GLU A 153 12.16 -15.52 10.73
CA GLU A 153 10.86 -14.99 11.14
C GLU A 153 9.71 -15.87 10.63
N VAL A 154 9.78 -16.39 9.39
CA VAL A 154 8.79 -17.35 8.87
C VAL A 154 8.83 -18.65 9.69
N ARG A 155 10.01 -19.19 9.98
CA ARG A 155 10.16 -20.39 10.83
C ARG A 155 9.54 -20.19 12.23
N ARG A 156 9.75 -19.03 12.86
CA ARG A 156 9.15 -18.69 14.17
C ARG A 156 7.62 -18.65 14.09
N LEU A 157 7.06 -18.10 13.01
CA LEU A 157 5.62 -18.13 12.76
C LEU A 157 5.12 -19.58 12.67
N ILE A 158 5.80 -20.45 11.92
CA ILE A 158 5.46 -21.88 11.78
C ILE A 158 5.52 -22.58 13.15
N VAL A 159 6.60 -22.38 13.94
CA VAL A 159 6.74 -22.96 15.28
C VAL A 159 5.60 -22.52 16.20
N ARG A 160 5.26 -21.22 16.19
CA ARG A 160 4.17 -20.67 17.03
C ARG A 160 2.82 -21.30 16.66
N LEU A 161 2.52 -21.42 15.37
CA LEU A 161 1.30 -22.06 14.90
C LEU A 161 1.27 -23.56 15.24
N ALA A 162 2.36 -24.28 14.99
CA ALA A 162 2.44 -25.72 15.22
C ALA A 162 2.27 -26.11 16.68
N ARG A 163 2.81 -25.32 17.62
CA ARG A 163 2.63 -25.54 19.06
C ARG A 163 1.16 -25.59 19.49
N ASN A 164 0.35 -24.76 18.85
CA ASN A 164 -1.06 -24.59 19.23
C ASN A 164 -2.01 -25.53 18.44
N SER A 165 -1.57 -26.08 17.31
CA SER A 165 -2.43 -26.82 16.36
C SER A 165 -1.94 -28.23 16.02
N SER A 166 -1.18 -28.87 16.91
CA SER A 166 -0.50 -30.15 16.65
C SER A 166 -1.43 -31.35 16.50
N HIS A 167 -2.61 -31.35 17.15
CA HIS A 167 -3.49 -32.49 17.21
C HIS A 167 -4.87 -32.26 16.60
N GLU A 168 -5.36 -31.03 16.64
CA GLU A 168 -6.71 -30.68 16.20
C GLU A 168 -6.72 -29.33 15.49
N PHE A 169 -7.82 -29.02 14.81
CA PHE A 169 -8.05 -27.73 14.22
C PHE A 169 -8.26 -26.66 15.31
N VAL A 170 -7.43 -25.64 15.33
CA VAL A 170 -7.56 -24.51 16.23
C VAL A 170 -7.88 -23.24 15.45
N LYS A 171 -8.65 -22.37 16.09
CA LYS A 171 -8.97 -21.04 15.57
C LYS A 171 -7.79 -20.11 15.71
N VAL A 172 -7.34 -19.52 14.61
CA VAL A 172 -6.22 -18.56 14.58
C VAL A 172 -6.63 -17.24 13.92
N GLU A 173 -6.16 -16.12 14.49
CA GLU A 173 -6.31 -14.79 13.89
C GLU A 173 -5.01 -14.46 13.15
N ILE A 174 -5.11 -14.41 11.83
CA ILE A 174 -3.94 -14.39 10.93
C ILE A 174 -3.37 -12.96 10.77
N ASN A 175 -4.21 -11.93 10.81
CA ASN A 175 -3.78 -10.54 10.57
C ASN A 175 -2.71 -10.07 11.56
N SER A 176 -2.90 -10.32 12.86
CA SER A 176 -1.91 -9.95 13.87
C SER A 176 -0.58 -10.67 13.66
N MET A 177 -0.64 -11.97 13.30
CA MET A 177 0.56 -12.77 13.04
C MET A 177 1.35 -12.27 11.85
N PHE A 178 0.69 -11.86 10.78
CA PHE A 178 1.35 -11.28 9.61
C PHE A 178 1.88 -9.87 9.89
N SER A 179 1.15 -9.08 10.68
CA SER A 179 1.64 -7.81 11.18
C SER A 179 2.95 -7.99 11.94
N ASP A 180 2.99 -8.93 12.89
CA ASP A 180 4.16 -9.24 13.69
C ASP A 180 5.32 -9.71 12.82
N LEU A 181 5.06 -10.65 11.91
CA LEU A 181 6.04 -11.18 10.96
C LEU A 181 6.65 -10.06 10.10
N THR A 182 5.80 -9.26 9.48
CA THR A 182 6.26 -8.20 8.58
C THR A 182 7.04 -7.14 9.34
N PHE A 183 6.53 -6.72 10.48
CA PHE A 183 7.18 -5.72 11.31
C PHE A 183 8.54 -6.21 11.83
N ASN A 184 8.62 -7.42 12.38
CA ASN A 184 9.88 -7.99 12.83
C ASN A 184 10.89 -8.14 11.69
N ASN A 185 10.46 -8.61 10.52
CA ASN A 185 11.34 -8.66 9.35
C ASN A 185 11.96 -7.29 9.06
N ILE A 186 11.13 -6.26 8.97
CA ILE A 186 11.59 -4.89 8.70
C ILE A 186 12.53 -4.41 9.81
N MET A 187 12.12 -4.50 11.06
CA MET A 187 12.91 -3.97 12.18
C MET A 187 14.22 -4.72 12.37
N ARG A 188 14.25 -6.03 12.10
CA ARG A 188 15.51 -6.80 12.09
C ARG A 188 16.41 -6.41 10.93
N MET A 189 15.87 -6.22 9.74
CA MET A 189 16.63 -5.73 8.58
C MET A 189 17.13 -4.30 8.80
N VAL A 190 16.32 -3.46 9.44
CA VAL A 190 16.54 -2.03 9.67
C VAL A 190 17.47 -1.80 10.84
N ALA A 191 17.10 -2.30 12.02
CA ALA A 191 17.73 -2.01 13.30
C ALA A 191 18.29 -3.25 13.99
N GLY A 192 18.13 -4.45 13.42
CA GLY A 192 18.53 -5.72 14.05
C GLY A 192 17.69 -6.10 15.26
N LYS A 193 16.57 -5.38 15.51
CA LYS A 193 15.70 -5.58 16.66
C LYS A 193 14.46 -6.38 16.30
N ARG A 194 14.00 -7.20 17.23
CA ARG A 194 12.75 -7.94 17.17
C ARG A 194 11.81 -7.42 18.26
N TYR A 195 10.54 -7.19 17.90
CA TYR A 195 9.58 -6.55 18.81
C TYR A 195 8.45 -7.47 19.27
N TYR A 196 8.07 -8.49 18.48
CA TYR A 196 6.89 -9.31 18.74
C TYR A 196 7.19 -10.80 18.75
N GLY A 197 6.41 -11.58 19.53
CA GLY A 197 6.32 -13.04 19.41
C GLY A 197 7.09 -13.88 20.39
N ASP A 198 7.80 -13.32 21.36
CA ASP A 198 8.37 -14.09 22.48
C ASP A 198 7.45 -13.93 23.70
N ALA A 199 7.08 -15.07 24.32
CA ALA A 199 5.99 -15.19 25.29
C ALA A 199 6.19 -14.45 26.62
N SER A 200 7.32 -13.80 26.84
CA SER A 200 7.68 -13.21 28.13
C SER A 200 7.53 -11.71 28.23
N GLU A 201 7.36 -10.99 27.13
CA GLU A 201 7.30 -9.52 27.21
C GLU A 201 6.30 -8.95 26.19
N GLU A 202 5.11 -8.60 26.66
CA GLU A 202 4.36 -7.49 26.07
C GLU A 202 5.18 -6.21 26.31
N ASN A 203 6.24 -6.06 25.53
CA ASN A 203 7.13 -4.91 25.64
C ASN A 203 6.33 -3.62 25.40
N SER A 204 6.33 -2.74 26.40
CA SER A 204 5.65 -1.44 26.34
C SER A 204 6.09 -0.63 25.12
N GLU A 205 7.37 -0.77 24.73
CA GLU A 205 7.94 -0.16 23.52
C GLU A 205 7.27 -0.71 22.25
N ALA A 206 7.05 -2.02 22.14
CA ALA A 206 6.39 -2.64 20.98
C ALA A 206 4.94 -2.12 20.79
N LYS A 207 4.18 -2.01 21.88
CA LYS A 207 2.82 -1.42 21.85
C LYS A 207 2.85 0.04 21.42
N LEU A 208 3.80 0.82 21.95
CA LEU A 208 3.97 2.23 21.60
C LEU A 208 4.30 2.39 20.11
N VAL A 209 5.23 1.60 19.59
CA VAL A 209 5.67 1.65 18.19
C VAL A 209 4.53 1.24 17.26
N ARG A 210 3.77 0.18 17.57
CA ARG A 210 2.60 -0.22 16.78
C ARG A 210 1.58 0.90 16.68
N LYS A 211 1.26 1.55 17.81
CA LYS A 211 0.35 2.68 17.84
C LYS A 211 0.87 3.86 17.02
N LEU A 212 2.17 4.19 17.18
CA LEU A 212 2.81 5.28 16.44
C LEU A 212 2.73 5.08 14.92
N ILE A 213 2.96 3.86 14.44
CA ILE A 213 2.86 3.51 13.02
C ILE A 213 1.42 3.57 12.53
N ALA A 214 0.46 3.04 13.30
CA ALA A 214 -0.97 3.11 12.95
C ALA A 214 -1.45 4.57 12.85
N ASP A 215 -1.08 5.42 13.81
CA ASP A 215 -1.39 6.85 13.82
C ASP A 215 -0.76 7.55 12.59
N LEU A 216 0.48 7.18 12.25
CA LEU A 216 1.19 7.70 11.08
C LEU A 216 0.47 7.33 9.78
N MET A 217 0.13 6.05 9.60
CA MET A 217 -0.58 5.56 8.41
C MET A 217 -1.95 6.22 8.24
N SER A 218 -2.69 6.40 9.33
CA SER A 218 -3.99 7.08 9.31
C SER A 218 -3.88 8.55 8.86
N THR A 219 -2.72 9.18 9.09
CA THR A 219 -2.46 10.59 8.79
C THR A 219 -2.12 10.82 7.31
N PHE A 220 -1.54 9.83 6.62
CA PHE A 220 -1.13 9.95 5.20
C PHE A 220 -2.27 9.81 4.19
N GLY A 221 -3.50 9.57 4.61
CA GLY A 221 -4.65 9.40 3.72
C GLY A 221 -4.90 10.61 2.80
N ALA A 222 -5.30 10.34 1.55
CA ALA A 222 -5.66 11.35 0.56
C ALA A 222 -6.91 12.18 0.93
N GLY A 223 -7.48 11.96 2.11
CA GLY A 223 -8.78 12.49 2.51
C GLY A 223 -8.76 13.65 3.50
N ASN A 224 -7.60 14.21 3.85
CA ASN A 224 -7.62 15.32 4.81
C ASN A 224 -8.10 16.61 4.14
N VAL A 225 -9.28 17.09 4.57
CA VAL A 225 -9.89 18.30 4.03
C VAL A 225 -8.99 19.53 4.19
N ALA A 226 -8.14 19.58 5.21
CA ALA A 226 -7.22 20.68 5.46
C ALA A 226 -6.12 20.82 4.39
N ASP A 227 -5.83 19.75 3.62
CA ASP A 227 -4.90 19.84 2.49
C ASP A 227 -5.51 20.53 1.27
N TYR A 228 -6.83 20.57 1.18
CA TYR A 228 -7.62 21.14 0.08
C TYR A 228 -8.22 22.50 0.40
N VAL A 229 -8.49 22.76 1.68
CA VAL A 229 -9.06 24.00 2.19
C VAL A 229 -8.13 24.57 3.28
N PRO A 230 -7.15 25.40 2.91
CA PRO A 230 -6.05 25.81 3.80
C PRO A 230 -6.49 26.45 5.13
N VAL A 231 -7.61 27.19 5.13
CA VAL A 231 -8.16 27.81 6.35
C VAL A 231 -8.50 26.79 7.44
N LEU A 232 -8.84 25.57 7.06
CA LEU A 232 -9.17 24.49 8.00
C LEU A 232 -7.95 23.95 8.76
N ARG A 233 -6.73 24.24 8.29
CA ARG A 233 -5.50 23.84 9.00
C ARG A 233 -5.44 24.46 10.40
N TRP A 234 -5.88 25.72 10.51
CA TRP A 234 -5.86 26.47 11.76
C TRP A 234 -7.02 26.08 12.69
N VAL A 235 -8.21 25.89 12.12
CA VAL A 235 -9.43 25.63 12.90
C VAL A 235 -9.46 24.20 13.46
N THR A 236 -8.96 23.19 12.71
CA THR A 236 -9.05 21.77 13.10
C THR A 236 -7.96 21.28 14.03
N GLY A 237 -6.92 22.11 14.29
CA GLY A 237 -5.73 21.69 15.03
C GLY A 237 -4.97 20.51 14.38
N PHE A 238 -5.29 20.17 13.13
CA PHE A 238 -4.71 19.04 12.42
C PHE A 238 -3.19 19.15 12.30
N GLU A 239 -2.69 20.32 11.90
CA GLU A 239 -1.26 20.52 11.76
C GLU A 239 -0.50 20.36 13.08
N LYS A 240 -1.08 20.80 14.21
CA LYS A 240 -0.49 20.60 15.53
C LYS A 240 -0.36 19.09 15.85
N ARG A 241 -1.43 18.33 15.66
CA ARG A 241 -1.40 16.86 15.86
C ARG A 241 -0.36 16.17 14.98
N VAL A 242 -0.24 16.60 13.72
CA VAL A 242 0.77 16.02 12.80
C VAL A 242 2.18 16.35 13.25
N LYS A 243 2.45 17.56 13.74
CA LYS A 243 3.76 17.93 14.31
C LYS A 243 4.13 17.10 15.54
N GLU A 244 3.19 16.91 16.46
CA GLU A 244 3.40 16.09 17.65
C GLU A 244 3.68 14.62 17.26
N LEU A 245 2.95 14.09 16.29
CA LEU A 245 3.17 12.74 15.77
C LEU A 245 4.55 12.63 15.08
N ALA A 246 4.92 13.61 14.26
CA ALA A 246 6.20 13.65 13.57
C ALA A 246 7.38 13.70 14.57
N SER A 247 7.28 14.52 15.64
CA SER A 247 8.31 14.58 16.69
C SER A 247 8.49 13.22 17.38
N ARG A 248 7.39 12.58 17.77
CA ARG A 248 7.45 11.24 18.39
C ARG A 248 8.03 10.18 17.45
N PHE A 249 7.74 10.29 16.16
CA PHE A 249 8.28 9.37 15.17
C PHE A 249 9.77 9.62 14.93
N ASP A 250 10.19 10.88 14.90
CA ASP A 250 11.59 11.28 14.80
C ASP A 250 12.41 10.81 16.02
N GLU A 251 11.91 11.01 17.23
CA GLU A 251 12.51 10.50 18.48
C GLU A 251 12.72 8.98 18.42
N PHE A 252 11.73 8.24 17.93
CA PHE A 252 11.83 6.79 17.77
C PHE A 252 12.90 6.42 16.73
N LEU A 253 12.91 7.07 15.56
CA LEU A 253 13.92 6.80 14.52
C LEU A 253 15.32 7.18 14.97
N GLN A 254 15.46 8.33 15.65
CA GLN A 254 16.74 8.78 16.20
C GLN A 254 17.25 7.79 17.25
N GLY A 255 16.38 7.28 18.12
CA GLY A 255 16.72 6.25 19.08
C GLY A 255 17.30 5.00 18.41
N LEU A 256 16.71 4.53 17.32
CA LEU A 256 17.23 3.39 16.55
C LEU A 256 18.61 3.68 15.93
N VAL A 257 18.81 4.89 15.42
CA VAL A 257 20.11 5.32 14.86
C VAL A 257 21.17 5.40 15.96
N ASP A 258 20.86 5.98 17.11
CA ASP A 258 21.80 6.17 18.21
C ASP A 258 22.18 4.84 18.86
N GLU A 259 21.24 3.92 19.03
CA GLU A 259 21.54 2.54 19.46
C GLU A 259 22.48 1.83 18.48
N ARG A 260 22.26 2.01 17.17
CA ARG A 260 23.12 1.42 16.15
C ARG A 260 24.51 2.07 16.09
N ARG A 261 24.60 3.37 16.35
CA ARG A 261 25.88 4.08 16.48
C ARG A 261 26.67 3.61 17.72
N ALA A 262 25.96 3.33 18.81
CA ALA A 262 26.55 2.84 20.06
C ALA A 262 26.93 1.34 20.00
N ALA A 263 26.33 0.56 19.10
CA ALA A 263 26.60 -0.86 18.97
C ALA A 263 28.05 -1.11 18.45
N LYS A 264 28.80 -1.94 19.19
CA LYS A 264 30.20 -2.30 18.83
C LYS A 264 30.30 -3.15 17.55
N GLU A 265 29.25 -3.84 17.17
CA GLU A 265 29.20 -4.63 15.93
C GLU A 265 28.36 -3.90 14.87
N LYS A 266 29.01 -3.56 13.76
CA LYS A 266 28.33 -3.02 12.57
C LYS A 266 27.57 -4.15 11.86
N GLY A 267 26.31 -4.35 12.22
CA GLY A 267 25.40 -5.24 11.51
C GLY A 267 24.99 -4.68 10.13
N ASN A 268 24.63 -5.54 9.19
CA ASN A 268 24.02 -5.14 7.92
C ASN A 268 22.55 -4.79 8.13
N THR A 269 22.21 -3.60 8.61
CA THR A 269 20.84 -3.17 8.82
C THR A 269 20.40 -2.12 7.81
N MET A 270 19.13 -1.98 7.64
CA MET A 270 18.48 -1.14 6.64
C MET A 270 17.34 -0.34 7.29
N ILE A 271 17.34 0.97 7.18
CA ILE A 271 16.22 1.82 7.60
C ILE A 271 15.37 2.16 6.38
N ASP A 272 14.13 1.82 6.41
CA ASP A 272 13.00 2.14 5.53
C ASP A 272 12.50 1.10 4.53
N HIS A 273 11.25 0.96 4.60
CA HIS A 273 10.23 0.36 3.75
C HIS A 273 9.68 -0.98 4.19
N LEU A 274 8.37 -0.97 4.55
CA LEU A 274 7.44 -2.08 4.17
C LEU A 274 6.22 -2.19 5.11
N LEU A 275 5.43 -1.17 5.18
CA LEU A 275 4.13 -1.26 5.87
C LEU A 275 2.95 -1.65 4.96
N SER A 276 3.21 -2.00 3.70
CA SER A 276 2.13 -2.22 2.71
C SER A 276 1.84 -3.67 2.35
N LEU A 277 2.37 -4.65 3.09
CA LEU A 277 2.28 -6.07 2.68
C LEU A 277 1.30 -6.93 3.48
N GLN A 278 0.42 -6.33 4.26
CA GLN A 278 -0.30 -7.07 5.29
C GLN A 278 -1.55 -7.87 4.85
N GLU A 279 -1.95 -7.91 3.58
CA GLU A 279 -3.35 -8.28 3.31
C GLU A 279 -3.65 -9.14 2.09
N THR A 280 -2.74 -9.98 1.64
CA THR A 280 -2.93 -10.68 0.35
C THR A 280 -3.42 -12.14 0.44
N GLN A 281 -3.87 -12.64 1.58
CA GLN A 281 -4.09 -14.10 1.72
C GLN A 281 -5.50 -14.63 2.04
N PRO A 282 -6.58 -13.84 2.21
CA PRO A 282 -7.89 -14.39 2.51
C PRO A 282 -8.53 -15.17 1.35
N ASP A 283 -8.11 -14.95 0.11
CA ASP A 283 -8.70 -15.56 -1.07
C ASP A 283 -8.50 -17.08 -1.16
N LEU A 284 -7.34 -17.58 -0.75
CA LEU A 284 -7.07 -19.02 -0.83
C LEU A 284 -8.02 -19.87 0.01
N LEU A 285 -8.56 -19.33 1.09
CA LEU A 285 -9.56 -20.03 1.90
C LEU A 285 -10.92 -20.12 1.22
N ASN A 286 -11.21 -19.20 0.30
CA ASN A 286 -12.42 -19.25 -0.53
C ASN A 286 -12.27 -20.14 -1.76
N HIS A 287 -11.02 -20.52 -2.11
CA HIS A 287 -10.67 -21.31 -3.30
C HIS A 287 -9.86 -22.57 -2.90
N PRO A 288 -10.50 -23.57 -2.25
CA PRO A 288 -9.82 -24.75 -1.74
C PRO A 288 -9.17 -25.60 -2.84
N GLU A 289 -9.66 -25.52 -4.07
CA GLU A 289 -9.05 -26.15 -5.24
C GLU A 289 -7.69 -25.55 -5.58
N GLU A 290 -7.53 -24.24 -5.53
CA GLU A 290 -6.24 -23.55 -5.78
C GLU A 290 -5.25 -23.78 -4.63
N LEU A 291 -5.75 -23.82 -3.40
CA LEU A 291 -4.95 -24.21 -2.24
C LEU A 291 -4.43 -25.65 -2.37
N SER A 292 -5.25 -26.58 -2.89
CA SER A 292 -4.87 -27.98 -3.13
C SER A 292 -3.79 -28.08 -4.21
N LYS A 293 -3.97 -27.42 -5.34
CA LYS A 293 -2.97 -27.37 -6.43
C LYS A 293 -1.61 -26.85 -5.94
N ALA A 294 -1.59 -25.74 -5.20
CA ALA A 294 -0.35 -25.18 -4.64
C ALA A 294 0.30 -26.16 -3.64
N ARG A 295 -0.51 -26.86 -2.84
CA ARG A 295 -0.01 -27.87 -1.91
C ARG A 295 0.63 -29.05 -2.63
N GLU A 296 -0.03 -29.61 -3.64
CA GLU A 296 0.49 -30.70 -4.45
C GLU A 296 1.80 -30.31 -5.16
N GLU A 297 1.88 -29.08 -5.68
CA GLU A 297 3.09 -28.55 -6.28
C GLU A 297 4.25 -28.48 -5.26
N ILE A 298 4.01 -27.96 -4.06
CA ILE A 298 5.01 -27.87 -3.00
C ILE A 298 5.41 -29.26 -2.52
N ASP A 299 4.44 -30.14 -2.26
CA ASP A 299 4.68 -31.50 -1.78
C ASP A 299 5.51 -32.33 -2.80
N SER A 300 5.29 -32.13 -4.10
CA SER A 300 6.02 -32.82 -5.17
C SER A 300 7.44 -32.30 -5.37
N LYS A 301 7.64 -30.97 -5.26
CA LYS A 301 8.93 -30.32 -5.59
C LYS A 301 9.86 -30.12 -4.39
N VAL A 302 9.29 -29.86 -3.22
CA VAL A 302 10.05 -29.64 -1.97
C VAL A 302 10.03 -30.86 -1.06
N GLY A 303 8.90 -31.55 -1.01
CA GLY A 303 8.70 -32.75 -0.19
C GLY A 303 8.46 -32.42 1.29
N PHE A 304 8.69 -33.43 2.17
CA PHE A 304 8.33 -33.43 3.58
C PHE A 304 9.53 -33.44 4.54
N ASN A 305 10.76 -33.39 4.01
CA ASN A 305 11.97 -33.57 4.81
C ASN A 305 12.61 -32.24 5.24
N ARG A 306 12.18 -31.13 4.67
CA ARG A 306 12.64 -29.77 5.00
C ARG A 306 11.53 -28.74 4.78
N LEU A 307 11.69 -27.57 5.36
CA LEU A 307 10.82 -26.44 5.03
C LEU A 307 11.16 -25.89 3.63
N VAL A 308 10.15 -25.32 2.99
CA VAL A 308 10.36 -24.58 1.75
C VAL A 308 11.29 -23.39 1.97
N GLU A 309 12.18 -23.15 1.03
CA GLU A 309 13.12 -22.06 1.03
C GLU A 309 12.81 -21.05 -0.09
N GLU A 310 13.36 -19.84 0.03
CA GLU A 310 13.15 -18.79 -0.99
C GLU A 310 13.68 -19.21 -2.38
N SER A 311 14.71 -20.05 -2.43
CA SER A 311 15.25 -20.64 -3.66
C SER A 311 14.27 -21.55 -4.40
N ASP A 312 13.35 -22.20 -3.67
CA ASP A 312 12.36 -23.09 -4.25
C ASP A 312 11.24 -22.31 -4.99
N ILE A 313 10.98 -21.06 -4.58
CA ILE A 313 9.86 -20.26 -5.10
C ILE A 313 9.90 -20.14 -6.63
N SER A 314 11.09 -20.05 -7.21
CA SER A 314 11.25 -19.98 -8.69
C SER A 314 10.76 -21.23 -9.40
N SER A 315 10.71 -22.38 -8.72
CA SER A 315 10.21 -23.65 -9.25
C SER A 315 8.73 -23.91 -8.94
N LEU A 316 8.04 -22.96 -8.30
CA LEU A 316 6.63 -23.07 -7.88
C LEU A 316 5.73 -22.11 -8.69
N PRO A 317 5.49 -22.34 -9.99
CA PRO A 317 4.70 -21.45 -10.84
C PRO A 317 3.25 -21.32 -10.38
N CYS A 318 2.59 -22.38 -9.90
CA CYS A 318 1.24 -22.32 -9.38
C CYS A 318 1.16 -21.32 -8.20
N LEU A 319 2.07 -21.41 -7.24
CA LEU A 319 2.17 -20.47 -6.13
C LEU A 319 2.38 -19.02 -6.61
N GLN A 320 3.27 -18.81 -7.60
CA GLN A 320 3.53 -17.48 -8.16
C GLN A 320 2.29 -16.89 -8.85
N ASN A 321 1.53 -17.72 -9.56
CA ASN A 321 0.29 -17.34 -10.20
C ASN A 321 -0.79 -16.95 -9.17
N ILE A 322 -0.91 -17.70 -8.08
CA ILE A 322 -1.79 -17.39 -6.95
C ILE A 322 -1.44 -16.01 -6.35
N VAL A 323 -0.16 -15.75 -6.08
CA VAL A 323 0.29 -14.44 -5.56
C VAL A 323 -0.01 -13.32 -6.55
N SER A 324 0.19 -13.55 -7.85
CA SER A 324 -0.09 -12.56 -8.88
C SER A 324 -1.59 -12.25 -8.99
N GLU A 325 -2.44 -13.28 -8.95
CA GLU A 325 -3.90 -13.12 -8.98
C GLU A 325 -4.43 -12.41 -7.74
N THR A 326 -3.84 -12.70 -6.58
CA THR A 326 -4.15 -11.98 -5.33
C THR A 326 -3.79 -10.50 -5.46
N PHE A 327 -2.62 -10.15 -6.00
CA PHE A 327 -2.24 -8.77 -6.26
C PHE A 327 -3.14 -8.07 -7.29
N ARG A 328 -3.72 -8.80 -8.23
CA ARG A 328 -4.69 -8.28 -9.19
C ARG A 328 -6.00 -7.91 -8.53
N LEU A 329 -6.60 -8.86 -7.81
CA LEU A 329 -7.93 -8.67 -7.19
C LEU A 329 -7.86 -7.76 -5.96
N TYR A 330 -6.78 -7.84 -5.18
CA TYR A 330 -6.63 -7.15 -3.90
C TYR A 330 -5.33 -6.34 -3.83
N PRO A 331 -5.18 -5.33 -4.71
CA PRO A 331 -4.00 -4.47 -4.65
C PRO A 331 -3.96 -3.73 -3.30
N ALA A 332 -2.84 -3.81 -2.57
CA ALA A 332 -2.69 -3.17 -1.27
C ALA A 332 -2.95 -1.65 -1.31
N ALA A 333 -2.64 -1.00 -2.43
CA ALA A 333 -2.92 0.40 -2.69
C ALA A 333 -3.83 0.53 -3.93
N PRO A 334 -5.16 0.37 -3.81
CA PRO A 334 -6.10 0.41 -4.93
C PRO A 334 -6.14 1.76 -5.65
N LEU A 335 -5.76 2.83 -4.95
CA LEU A 335 -5.37 4.11 -5.52
C LEU A 335 -3.86 4.22 -5.40
N MET A 336 -3.15 4.31 -6.50
CA MET A 336 -1.71 4.54 -6.46
C MET A 336 -1.39 5.82 -5.66
N VAL A 337 -0.17 5.89 -5.11
CA VAL A 337 0.29 7.10 -4.42
C VAL A 337 0.15 8.30 -5.36
N PRO A 338 -0.53 9.39 -4.96
CA PRO A 338 -0.83 10.51 -5.84
C PRO A 338 0.41 11.14 -6.49
N HIS A 339 0.27 11.58 -7.74
CA HIS A 339 1.28 12.31 -8.50
C HIS A 339 0.85 13.75 -8.73
N VAL A 340 1.79 14.62 -9.11
CA VAL A 340 1.51 16.02 -9.49
C VAL A 340 2.29 16.40 -10.73
N ALA A 341 1.62 17.05 -11.67
CA ALA A 341 2.25 17.59 -12.87
C ALA A 341 3.21 18.76 -12.52
N SER A 342 4.47 18.62 -12.91
CA SER A 342 5.51 19.67 -12.72
C SER A 342 5.38 20.81 -13.73
N GLU A 343 4.77 20.55 -14.85
CA GLU A 343 4.52 21.49 -15.95
C GLU A 343 3.22 21.12 -16.68
N ASP A 344 2.78 21.93 -17.63
CA ASP A 344 1.61 21.65 -18.44
C ASP A 344 1.91 20.46 -19.37
N CYS A 345 1.01 19.49 -19.43
CA CYS A 345 1.13 18.32 -20.30
C CYS A 345 -0.24 17.89 -20.82
N LYS A 346 -0.23 16.84 -21.67
CA LYS A 346 -1.46 16.17 -22.13
C LYS A 346 -1.52 14.76 -21.57
N VAL A 347 -2.71 14.36 -21.14
CA VAL A 347 -3.02 13.00 -20.72
C VAL A 347 -4.24 12.53 -21.53
N GLY A 348 -4.02 11.55 -22.40
CA GLY A 348 -4.97 11.23 -23.46
C GLY A 348 -5.21 12.47 -24.35
N GLU A 349 -6.46 12.84 -24.52
CA GLU A 349 -6.86 14.01 -25.32
C GLU A 349 -7.01 15.31 -24.51
N TYR A 350 -6.74 15.29 -23.20
CA TYR A 350 -7.04 16.39 -22.27
C TYR A 350 -5.78 17.15 -21.87
N ASP A 351 -5.97 18.46 -21.67
CA ASP A 351 -4.93 19.34 -21.16
C ASP A 351 -4.82 19.21 -19.65
N MET A 352 -3.65 18.85 -19.14
CA MET A 352 -3.34 18.78 -17.71
C MET A 352 -2.43 19.93 -17.31
N PRO A 353 -2.96 20.99 -16.68
CA PRO A 353 -2.14 22.11 -16.22
C PRO A 353 -1.15 21.71 -15.14
N ARG A 354 -0.03 22.41 -15.06
CA ARG A 354 0.92 22.35 -13.94
C ARG A 354 0.21 22.42 -12.59
N GLY A 355 0.63 21.59 -11.65
CA GLY A 355 0.06 21.49 -10.31
C GLY A 355 -1.20 20.64 -10.20
N THR A 356 -1.70 20.10 -11.33
CA THR A 356 -2.80 19.12 -11.32
C THR A 356 -2.35 17.85 -10.61
N THR A 357 -3.16 17.38 -9.68
CA THR A 357 -2.92 16.08 -9.02
C THR A 357 -3.48 14.95 -9.89
N LEU A 358 -2.69 13.91 -10.09
CA LEU A 358 -3.09 12.68 -10.76
C LEU A 358 -3.33 11.58 -9.72
N LEU A 359 -4.51 10.98 -9.75
CA LEU A 359 -4.86 9.75 -9.06
C LEU A 359 -5.11 8.65 -10.08
N VAL A 360 -4.54 7.47 -9.84
CA VAL A 360 -4.74 6.30 -10.71
C VAL A 360 -5.48 5.23 -9.92
N ASN A 361 -6.68 4.88 -10.39
CA ASN A 361 -7.53 3.90 -9.73
C ASN A 361 -7.30 2.51 -10.34
N LEU A 362 -6.51 1.68 -9.66
CA LEU A 362 -6.19 0.32 -10.10
C LEU A 362 -7.39 -0.62 -10.04
N TRP A 363 -8.33 -0.38 -9.12
CA TRP A 363 -9.47 -1.26 -8.88
C TRP A 363 -10.25 -1.61 -10.15
N PRO A 364 -10.75 -0.63 -10.95
CA PRO A 364 -11.44 -0.93 -12.19
C PRO A 364 -10.51 -1.47 -13.29
N MET A 365 -9.22 -1.09 -13.30
CA MET A 365 -8.28 -1.57 -14.32
C MET A 365 -7.99 -3.06 -14.17
N HIS A 366 -7.83 -3.52 -12.93
CA HIS A 366 -7.61 -4.93 -12.61
C HIS A 366 -8.89 -5.77 -12.75
N ARG A 367 -10.03 -5.13 -13.01
CA ARG A 367 -11.34 -5.75 -13.24
C ARG A 367 -11.96 -5.38 -14.59
N ASP A 368 -11.18 -4.84 -15.51
CA ASP A 368 -11.66 -4.49 -16.84
C ASP A 368 -11.80 -5.76 -17.71
N PRO A 369 -13.02 -6.12 -18.17
CA PRO A 369 -13.23 -7.32 -18.98
C PRO A 369 -12.53 -7.27 -20.35
N ARG A 370 -12.10 -6.09 -20.79
CA ARG A 370 -11.30 -5.95 -22.02
C ARG A 370 -9.85 -6.40 -21.83
N LEU A 371 -9.36 -6.43 -20.59
CA LEU A 371 -8.00 -6.82 -20.23
C LEU A 371 -7.93 -8.21 -19.58
N TRP A 372 -8.98 -8.58 -18.84
CA TRP A 372 -9.04 -9.74 -17.99
C TRP A 372 -10.30 -10.55 -18.32
N ASP A 373 -10.13 -11.77 -18.76
CA ASP A 373 -11.23 -12.71 -18.91
C ASP A 373 -11.83 -13.07 -17.55
N ASP A 374 -13.17 -12.98 -17.42
CA ASP A 374 -13.87 -13.19 -16.15
C ASP A 374 -13.20 -12.43 -14.98
N PRO A 375 -13.24 -11.10 -14.99
CA PRO A 375 -12.34 -10.27 -14.18
C PRO A 375 -12.61 -10.32 -12.68
N GLU A 376 -13.81 -10.72 -12.24
CA GLU A 376 -14.15 -10.83 -10.82
C GLU A 376 -13.79 -12.21 -10.23
N ALA A 377 -13.54 -13.22 -11.08
CA ALA A 377 -13.18 -14.54 -10.63
C ALA A 377 -11.69 -14.63 -10.29
N PHE A 378 -11.38 -15.38 -9.22
CA PHE A 378 -10.01 -15.74 -8.84
C PHE A 378 -9.53 -16.88 -9.71
N LYS A 379 -8.71 -16.60 -10.71
CA LYS A 379 -8.19 -17.53 -11.71
C LYS A 379 -6.67 -17.39 -11.86
N PRO A 380 -5.86 -18.04 -11.02
CA PRO A 380 -4.40 -17.97 -11.09
C PRO A 380 -3.83 -18.42 -12.45
N ASP A 381 -4.45 -19.40 -13.09
CA ASP A 381 -4.01 -19.98 -14.37
C ASP A 381 -3.92 -18.94 -15.51
N ARG A 382 -4.56 -17.77 -15.36
CA ARG A 382 -4.43 -16.68 -16.35
C ARG A 382 -3.00 -16.18 -16.49
N PHE A 383 -2.18 -16.31 -15.44
CA PHE A 383 -0.78 -15.87 -15.43
C PHE A 383 0.19 -16.89 -16.07
N GLU A 384 -0.28 -18.06 -16.48
CA GLU A 384 0.50 -18.98 -17.31
C GLU A 384 0.69 -18.45 -18.74
N LYS A 385 -0.22 -17.58 -19.20
CA LYS A 385 -0.13 -16.97 -20.53
C LYS A 385 0.97 -15.91 -20.55
N GLU A 386 1.88 -16.03 -21.51
CA GLU A 386 2.93 -15.04 -21.74
C GLU A 386 2.35 -13.62 -21.92
N GLY A 387 3.00 -12.65 -21.32
CA GLY A 387 2.61 -11.25 -21.45
C GLY A 387 1.45 -10.80 -20.57
N VAL A 388 0.84 -11.65 -19.73
CA VAL A 388 -0.25 -11.24 -18.84
C VAL A 388 0.26 -10.46 -17.62
N ALA A 389 1.41 -10.85 -17.09
CA ALA A 389 1.98 -10.24 -15.89
C ALA A 389 2.26 -8.72 -16.03
N HIS A 390 2.57 -8.22 -17.22
CA HIS A 390 2.82 -6.79 -17.42
C HIS A 390 1.56 -5.92 -17.34
N LYS A 391 0.36 -6.51 -17.39
CA LYS A 391 -0.90 -5.78 -17.14
C LYS A 391 -1.10 -5.44 -15.67
N LEU A 392 -0.34 -6.05 -14.75
CA LEU A 392 -0.39 -5.73 -13.33
C LEU A 392 0.37 -4.44 -13.05
N MET A 393 -0.34 -3.46 -12.49
CA MET A 393 0.25 -2.19 -12.03
C MET A 393 0.29 -2.08 -10.50
N THR A 394 0.19 -3.17 -9.78
CA THR A 394 0.09 -3.19 -8.31
C THR A 394 1.25 -2.47 -7.62
N PHE A 395 2.45 -2.55 -8.19
CA PHE A 395 3.64 -1.85 -7.70
C PHE A 395 3.94 -0.53 -8.42
N GLY A 396 3.00 -0.06 -9.25
CA GLY A 396 3.18 1.12 -10.08
C GLY A 396 4.10 0.91 -11.28
N LEU A 397 4.27 1.97 -12.06
CA LEU A 397 5.12 2.02 -13.24
C LEU A 397 6.02 3.25 -13.21
N GLY A 398 7.00 3.30 -14.13
CA GLY A 398 7.88 4.44 -14.33
C GLY A 398 8.86 4.67 -13.18
N ARG A 399 9.33 5.90 -13.06
CA ARG A 399 10.38 6.28 -12.09
C ARG A 399 9.94 6.13 -10.63
N ARG A 400 8.66 6.27 -10.35
CA ARG A 400 8.07 6.15 -9.01
C ARG A 400 7.52 4.75 -8.71
N ALA A 401 7.80 3.74 -9.55
CA ALA A 401 7.48 2.36 -9.24
C ALA A 401 8.06 1.93 -7.89
N CYS A 402 7.38 1.04 -7.19
CA CYS A 402 7.75 0.60 -5.85
C CYS A 402 9.18 0.00 -5.82
N PRO A 403 10.11 0.55 -5.04
CA PRO A 403 11.47 -0.01 -4.96
C PRO A 403 11.50 -1.33 -4.21
N GLY A 404 10.52 -1.58 -3.33
CA GLY A 404 10.43 -2.76 -2.48
C GLY A 404 9.67 -3.94 -3.10
N SER A 405 9.24 -3.87 -4.37
CA SER A 405 8.44 -4.93 -5.01
C SER A 405 9.10 -6.31 -4.93
N GLY A 406 10.41 -6.40 -5.17
CA GLY A 406 11.16 -7.65 -5.07
C GLY A 406 11.20 -8.24 -3.65
N LEU A 407 11.34 -7.41 -2.63
CA LEU A 407 11.28 -7.87 -1.24
C LEU A 407 9.86 -8.33 -0.87
N ALA A 408 8.85 -7.59 -1.32
CA ALA A 408 7.45 -7.94 -1.13
C ALA A 408 7.13 -9.33 -1.67
N GLN A 409 7.44 -9.56 -2.95
CA GLN A 409 7.19 -10.85 -3.60
C GLN A 409 7.91 -12.01 -2.88
N ARG A 410 9.17 -11.83 -2.49
CA ARG A 410 9.95 -12.86 -1.79
C ARG A 410 9.33 -13.22 -0.43
N LEU A 411 9.00 -12.22 0.39
CA LEU A 411 8.43 -12.45 1.71
C LEU A 411 7.02 -13.06 1.64
N VAL A 412 6.15 -12.54 0.77
CA VAL A 412 4.79 -13.09 0.59
C VAL A 412 4.85 -14.51 0.09
N SER A 413 5.63 -14.79 -0.96
CA SER A 413 5.72 -16.13 -1.54
C SER A 413 6.31 -17.14 -0.55
N LEU A 414 7.39 -16.80 0.17
CA LEU A 414 8.00 -17.68 1.18
C LEU A 414 7.03 -17.96 2.33
N THR A 415 6.34 -16.94 2.83
CA THR A 415 5.39 -17.09 3.94
C THR A 415 4.21 -17.96 3.52
N LEU A 416 3.63 -17.68 2.35
CA LEU A 416 2.49 -18.45 1.83
C LEU A 416 2.87 -19.90 1.56
N ALA A 417 3.99 -20.16 0.89
CA ALA A 417 4.49 -21.50 0.64
C ALA A 417 4.67 -22.30 1.95
N SER A 418 5.29 -21.66 2.96
CA SER A 418 5.51 -22.30 4.26
C SER A 418 4.22 -22.64 5.00
N LEU A 419 3.22 -21.75 4.93
CA LEU A 419 1.91 -21.97 5.54
C LEU A 419 1.14 -23.09 4.84
N ILE A 420 1.19 -23.15 3.51
CA ILE A 420 0.56 -24.21 2.71
C ILE A 420 1.26 -25.55 2.94
N GLN A 421 2.60 -25.58 3.00
CA GLN A 421 3.38 -26.78 3.25
C GLN A 421 3.08 -27.36 4.63
N CYS A 422 3.05 -26.51 5.66
CA CYS A 422 3.07 -26.97 7.05
C CYS A 422 1.69 -27.21 7.66
N PHE A 423 0.64 -26.63 7.11
CA PHE A 423 -0.68 -26.65 7.75
C PHE A 423 -1.81 -27.02 6.81
N GLU A 424 -2.82 -27.62 7.39
CA GLU A 424 -4.16 -27.76 6.82
C GLU A 424 -4.97 -26.55 7.29
N TRP A 425 -5.68 -25.96 6.35
CA TRP A 425 -6.48 -24.76 6.56
C TRP A 425 -7.93 -25.01 6.23
N ASP A 426 -8.82 -24.49 7.07
CA ASP A 426 -10.25 -24.56 6.83
C ASP A 426 -10.94 -23.24 7.26
N ARG A 427 -12.12 -23.02 6.73
CA ARG A 427 -12.96 -21.87 7.07
C ARG A 427 -13.65 -22.08 8.40
N ILE A 428 -14.09 -20.97 9.02
CA ILE A 428 -14.96 -21.03 10.19
C ILE A 428 -16.41 -21.04 9.71
N GLY A 429 -17.05 -22.21 9.83
CA GLY A 429 -18.43 -22.42 9.36
C GLY A 429 -18.54 -22.55 7.83
N GLU A 430 -19.77 -22.52 7.33
CA GLU A 430 -20.08 -22.74 5.91
C GLU A 430 -20.01 -21.44 5.07
N GLU A 431 -20.05 -20.28 5.72
CA GLU A 431 -19.99 -19.00 5.04
C GLU A 431 -18.58 -18.69 4.50
N GLY A 432 -18.51 -18.02 3.36
CA GLY A 432 -17.25 -17.52 2.82
C GLY A 432 -16.59 -16.49 3.74
N VAL A 433 -15.28 -16.29 3.57
CA VAL A 433 -14.54 -15.24 4.28
C VAL A 433 -15.12 -13.87 3.91
N ASP A 434 -15.46 -13.07 4.93
CA ASP A 434 -15.94 -11.70 4.73
C ASP A 434 -14.82 -10.83 4.13
N MET A 435 -14.98 -10.43 2.87
CA MET A 435 -14.02 -9.62 2.11
C MET A 435 -14.32 -8.12 2.17
N THR A 436 -15.14 -7.65 3.11
CA THR A 436 -15.46 -6.23 3.28
C THR A 436 -14.19 -5.42 3.56
N GLU A 437 -14.05 -4.34 2.79
CA GLU A 437 -12.90 -3.43 2.84
C GLU A 437 -13.07 -2.38 3.95
N ALA A 438 -12.00 -2.11 4.70
CA ALA A 438 -11.94 -0.97 5.59
C ALA A 438 -11.53 0.32 4.83
N GLY A 439 -11.80 1.47 5.42
CA GLY A 439 -11.33 2.75 4.89
C GLY A 439 -9.84 2.98 5.16
N GLY A 440 -9.13 3.58 4.21
CA GLY A 440 -7.71 3.92 4.38
C GLY A 440 -6.99 4.19 3.07
N VAL A 441 -5.69 4.41 3.14
CA VAL A 441 -4.78 4.51 1.97
C VAL A 441 -4.53 3.13 1.39
N THR A 442 -4.40 2.15 2.29
CA THR A 442 -4.25 0.73 1.95
C THR A 442 -5.60 0.03 2.09
N MET A 443 -5.83 -0.93 1.22
CA MET A 443 -7.02 -1.76 1.24
C MET A 443 -6.81 -2.92 2.22
N HIS A 444 -7.40 -2.81 3.41
CA HIS A 444 -7.39 -3.87 4.42
C HIS A 444 -8.80 -4.34 4.71
N LYS A 445 -8.91 -5.54 5.24
CA LYS A 445 -10.22 -6.12 5.62
C LYS A 445 -10.80 -5.35 6.80
N ALA A 446 -12.12 -5.09 6.76
CA ALA A 446 -12.84 -4.49 7.88
C ALA A 446 -12.86 -5.39 9.11
N LYS A 447 -12.93 -6.71 8.88
CA LYS A 447 -12.84 -7.72 9.94
C LYS A 447 -11.54 -8.51 9.81
N PRO A 448 -10.82 -8.78 10.90
CA PRO A 448 -9.63 -9.63 10.89
C PRO A 448 -9.89 -10.98 10.22
N LEU A 449 -8.91 -11.48 9.49
CA LEU A 449 -8.99 -12.83 8.93
C LEU A 449 -8.79 -13.86 10.05
N VAL A 450 -9.79 -14.71 10.23
CA VAL A 450 -9.76 -15.83 11.17
C VAL A 450 -10.00 -17.12 10.40
N ALA A 451 -9.18 -18.14 10.65
CA ALA A 451 -9.26 -19.44 10.00
C ALA A 451 -9.05 -20.57 11.01
N MET A 452 -9.44 -21.77 10.62
CA MET A 452 -9.11 -23.02 11.32
C MET A 452 -7.77 -23.54 10.78
N CYS A 453 -6.87 -23.90 11.67
CA CYS A 453 -5.52 -24.34 11.33
C CYS A 453 -5.16 -25.61 12.08
N ARG A 454 -4.59 -26.61 11.39
CA ARG A 454 -4.02 -27.83 11.96
C ARG A 454 -2.65 -28.12 11.34
N ALA A 455 -1.65 -28.39 12.18
CA ALA A 455 -0.33 -28.76 11.70
C ALA A 455 -0.35 -30.14 11.03
N ARG A 456 0.32 -30.27 9.90
CA ARG A 456 0.53 -31.55 9.21
C ARG A 456 1.51 -32.42 9.99
N THR A 457 1.34 -33.74 9.95
CA THR A 457 2.04 -34.72 10.80
C THR A 457 3.58 -34.65 10.74
N PHE A 458 4.13 -34.26 9.60
CA PHE A 458 5.59 -34.18 9.40
C PHE A 458 6.23 -32.92 10.03
N VAL A 459 5.43 -31.88 10.32
CA VAL A 459 5.95 -30.58 10.79
C VAL A 459 6.71 -30.71 12.11
N GLY A 460 6.18 -31.51 13.05
CA GLY A 460 6.89 -31.78 14.31
C GLY A 460 8.28 -32.38 14.10
N LYS A 461 8.43 -33.33 13.18
CA LYS A 461 9.71 -33.95 12.88
C LYS A 461 10.74 -32.95 12.34
N ILE A 462 10.34 -32.11 11.38
CA ILE A 462 11.25 -31.10 10.79
C ILE A 462 11.66 -30.03 11.80
N LEU A 463 10.75 -29.60 12.65
CA LEU A 463 11.04 -28.56 13.64
C LEU A 463 12.00 -29.04 14.73
N HIS A 464 11.95 -30.34 15.08
CA HIS A 464 12.87 -30.97 16.05
C HIS A 464 14.23 -31.30 15.47
N GLN A 465 14.35 -31.59 14.18
CA GLN A 465 15.65 -31.88 13.52
C GLN A 465 16.56 -30.67 13.37
N ASN A 466 16.00 -29.46 13.41
CA ASN A 466 16.69 -28.19 13.23
C ASN A 466 16.69 -27.33 14.52
N ALA A 467 16.40 -27.88 15.67
CA ALA A 467 16.56 -27.27 16.99
C ALA A 467 17.87 -27.72 17.61
#